data_b5a78e3d5ad4bf5eef55b7d5a95cc672
#
_entry.id   b5a78e3d5ad4bf5eef55b7d5a95cc672
#
_cell.length_a   1.000
_cell.length_b   1.000
_cell.length_c   1.000
_cell.angle_alpha   90.00
_cell.angle_beta   90.00
_cell.angle_gamma   90.00
#
_symmetry.space_group_name_H-M   'P 1'
#
loop_
_entity.id
_entity.type
_entity.pdbx_description
1 polymer ?
#
loop_
_entity_poly.entity_id
_entity_poly.type
_entity_poly.pdbx_seq_one_letter_code
_entity_poly.pdbx_strand_id
1 'polypeptide(L)'
;MDVGEDSTEFLTKLRPFVREFLKEASKMFTMYAYTMGSRDYAKALVELIDPTGVYFEDRVITKEDNPYAKTLDLVLAEERGVVIVDDTASVWTHHKSNLVEISKYNYFRDNGPQGSKPYSEEKSDESESDGGLANVLKLLKEVHSGFFRVKKDQLESQDVRLLLKGINFKLVKQDP
;
A
#
# COMPACT_ATOMS: atom_id res chain seq x y z
N MET A 1 -24.74 -5.06 37.05
CA MET A 1 -23.53 -4.22 36.86
C MET A 1 -23.15 -4.34 35.40
N ASP A 2 -23.66 -3.42 34.61
CA ASP A 2 -23.26 -3.33 33.20
C ASP A 2 -21.85 -2.77 33.15
N VAL A 3 -20.93 -3.60 32.70
CA VAL A 3 -19.57 -3.14 32.30
C VAL A 3 -19.78 -2.56 30.92
N GLY A 4 -19.87 -1.21 30.85
CA GLY A 4 -19.94 -0.52 29.58
C GLY A 4 -18.74 -0.91 28.72
N GLU A 5 -18.99 -1.50 27.56
CA GLU A 5 -18.00 -1.62 26.51
C GLU A 5 -17.58 -0.20 26.12
N ASP A 6 -16.34 0.15 26.43
CA ASP A 6 -15.70 1.38 25.96
C ASP A 6 -15.54 1.25 24.45
N SER A 7 -16.58 1.60 23.70
CA SER A 7 -16.51 1.65 22.24
C SER A 7 -15.69 2.88 21.84
N THR A 8 -14.42 2.65 21.53
CA THR A 8 -13.56 3.70 20.99
C THR A 8 -13.99 3.98 19.54
N GLU A 9 -14.62 5.12 19.31
CA GLU A 9 -14.96 5.57 17.97
C GLU A 9 -13.71 6.11 17.26
N PHE A 10 -13.41 5.58 16.08
CA PHE A 10 -12.34 6.07 15.21
C PHE A 10 -12.94 6.83 14.04
N LEU A 11 -12.50 8.07 13.85
CA LEU A 11 -12.82 8.83 12.65
C LEU A 11 -11.81 8.49 11.55
N THR A 12 -12.28 7.91 10.44
CA THR A 12 -11.46 7.49 9.32
C THR A 12 -11.82 8.28 8.06
N LYS A 13 -10.83 8.94 7.48
CA LYS A 13 -10.95 9.56 6.15
C LYS A 13 -10.20 8.70 5.14
N LEU A 14 -10.90 8.17 4.15
CA LEU A 14 -10.26 7.43 3.08
C LEU A 14 -9.41 8.36 2.20
N ARG A 15 -8.22 7.91 1.85
CA ARG A 15 -7.34 8.62 0.91
C ARG A 15 -8.06 8.75 -0.44
N PRO A 16 -8.03 9.94 -1.08
CA PRO A 16 -8.59 10.11 -2.41
C PRO A 16 -8.08 9.06 -3.40
N PHE A 17 -8.92 8.69 -4.35
CA PHE A 17 -8.59 7.69 -5.37
C PHE A 17 -8.43 6.23 -4.90
N VAL A 18 -8.55 5.91 -3.62
CA VAL A 18 -8.26 4.54 -3.11
C VAL A 18 -9.12 3.46 -3.77
N ARG A 19 -10.40 3.71 -3.99
CA ARG A 19 -11.31 2.71 -4.58
C ARG A 19 -11.01 2.44 -6.05
N GLU A 20 -10.72 3.48 -6.81
CA GLU A 20 -10.32 3.34 -8.22
C GLU A 20 -8.93 2.71 -8.33
N PHE A 21 -8.00 3.06 -7.41
CA PHE A 21 -6.69 2.42 -7.30
C PHE A 21 -6.83 0.90 -7.12
N LEU A 22 -7.64 0.44 -6.15
CA LEU A 22 -7.85 -0.99 -5.90
C LEU A 22 -8.46 -1.70 -7.11
N LYS A 23 -9.48 -1.09 -7.72
CA LYS A 23 -10.13 -1.62 -8.93
C LYS A 23 -9.16 -1.78 -10.09
N GLU A 24 -8.31 -0.79 -10.34
CA GLU A 24 -7.34 -0.85 -11.44
C GLU A 24 -6.16 -1.77 -11.12
N ALA A 25 -5.64 -1.74 -9.88
CA ALA A 25 -4.54 -2.60 -9.46
C ALA A 25 -4.94 -4.10 -9.45
N SER A 26 -6.17 -4.42 -9.05
CA SER A 26 -6.67 -5.81 -9.02
C SER A 26 -6.76 -6.47 -10.40
N LYS A 27 -6.77 -5.68 -11.49
CA LYS A 27 -6.69 -6.22 -12.86
C LYS A 27 -5.31 -6.77 -13.22
N MET A 28 -4.29 -6.38 -12.46
CA MET A 28 -2.89 -6.69 -12.73
C MET A 28 -2.25 -7.56 -11.64
N PHE A 29 -2.73 -7.44 -10.41
CA PHE A 29 -2.11 -8.05 -9.23
C PHE A 29 -3.13 -8.77 -8.37
N THR A 30 -2.71 -9.88 -7.75
CA THR A 30 -3.39 -10.44 -6.59
C THR A 30 -3.09 -9.54 -5.40
N MET A 31 -4.13 -9.04 -4.73
CA MET A 31 -4.01 -8.02 -3.70
C MET A 31 -3.94 -8.63 -2.30
N TYR A 32 -3.04 -8.11 -1.47
CA TYR A 32 -2.94 -8.37 -0.04
C TYR A 32 -3.08 -7.07 0.73
N ALA A 33 -3.81 -7.07 1.84
CA ALA A 33 -3.79 -5.99 2.82
C ALA A 33 -2.86 -6.38 3.97
N TYR A 34 -1.87 -5.55 4.30
CA TYR A 34 -0.93 -5.82 5.39
C TYR A 34 -0.85 -4.63 6.34
N THR A 35 -1.22 -4.83 7.59
CA THR A 35 -1.20 -3.79 8.62
C THR A 35 -0.54 -4.26 9.91
N MET A 36 0.06 -3.32 10.67
CA MET A 36 0.49 -3.55 12.05
C MET A 36 -0.61 -3.21 13.06
N GLY A 37 -1.81 -2.91 12.59
CA GLY A 37 -3.00 -2.77 13.42
C GLY A 37 -3.58 -4.12 13.85
N SER A 38 -4.55 -4.10 14.79
CA SER A 38 -5.27 -5.29 15.22
C SER A 38 -6.17 -5.85 14.11
N ARG A 39 -6.54 -7.12 14.24
CA ARG A 39 -7.44 -7.80 13.30
C ARG A 39 -8.79 -7.12 13.18
N ASP A 40 -9.36 -6.66 14.28
CA ASP A 40 -10.64 -5.95 14.28
C ASP A 40 -10.53 -4.60 13.56
N TYR A 41 -9.45 -3.87 13.80
CA TYR A 41 -9.16 -2.63 13.08
C TYR A 41 -8.97 -2.89 11.58
N ALA A 42 -8.19 -3.91 11.21
CA ALA A 42 -7.98 -4.29 9.81
C ALA A 42 -9.28 -4.65 9.11
N LYS A 43 -10.15 -5.43 9.78
CA LYS A 43 -11.46 -5.82 9.27
C LYS A 43 -12.32 -4.58 8.98
N ALA A 44 -12.44 -3.67 9.93
CA ALA A 44 -13.21 -2.45 9.76
C ALA A 44 -12.70 -1.59 8.59
N LEU A 45 -11.37 -1.45 8.43
CA LEU A 45 -10.79 -0.71 7.31
C LEU A 45 -11.01 -1.39 5.96
N VAL A 46 -10.83 -2.71 5.89
CA VAL A 46 -11.04 -3.47 4.65
C VAL A 46 -12.50 -3.38 4.22
N GLU A 47 -13.47 -3.48 5.14
CA GLU A 47 -14.90 -3.30 4.83
C GLU A 47 -15.21 -1.91 4.25
N LEU A 48 -14.46 -0.87 4.62
CA LEU A 48 -14.61 0.47 4.05
C LEU A 48 -14.07 0.59 2.62
N ILE A 49 -12.95 -0.05 2.30
CA ILE A 49 -12.29 0.09 1.00
C ILE A 49 -12.63 -1.03 0.01
N ASP A 50 -13.03 -2.19 0.50
CA ASP A 50 -13.44 -3.38 -0.27
C ASP A 50 -14.73 -3.98 0.30
N PRO A 51 -15.86 -3.25 0.28
CA PRO A 51 -17.10 -3.70 0.92
C PRO A 51 -17.69 -4.98 0.34
N THR A 52 -17.25 -5.37 -0.85
CA THR A 52 -17.67 -6.60 -1.51
C THR A 52 -16.69 -7.77 -1.33
N GLY A 53 -15.52 -7.50 -0.74
CA GLY A 53 -14.49 -8.50 -0.47
C GLY A 53 -13.83 -9.08 -1.73
N VAL A 54 -13.92 -8.39 -2.88
CA VAL A 54 -13.43 -8.93 -4.16
C VAL A 54 -11.95 -8.68 -4.42
N TYR A 55 -11.33 -7.73 -3.69
CA TYR A 55 -9.93 -7.39 -3.90
C TYR A 55 -8.99 -8.15 -2.97
N PHE A 56 -9.33 -8.21 -1.69
CA PHE A 56 -8.48 -8.83 -0.68
C PHE A 56 -8.93 -10.24 -0.29
N GLU A 57 -10.23 -10.55 -0.34
CA GLU A 57 -10.79 -11.82 0.14
C GLU A 57 -10.32 -12.11 1.58
N ASP A 58 -9.62 -13.22 1.82
CA ASP A 58 -8.99 -13.61 3.09
C ASP A 58 -7.51 -13.17 3.20
N ARG A 59 -6.99 -12.48 2.20
CA ARG A 59 -5.58 -12.06 2.12
C ARG A 59 -5.32 -10.77 2.93
N VAL A 60 -5.63 -10.83 4.23
CA VAL A 60 -5.42 -9.73 5.18
C VAL A 60 -4.46 -10.20 6.27
N ILE A 61 -3.30 -9.55 6.36
CA ILE A 61 -2.24 -9.86 7.33
C ILE A 61 -2.19 -8.74 8.36
N THR A 62 -2.16 -9.12 9.64
CA THR A 62 -2.25 -8.21 10.79
C THR A 62 -1.09 -8.41 11.76
N LYS A 63 -1.00 -7.59 12.80
CA LYS A 63 0.03 -7.76 13.83
C LYS A 63 -0.10 -9.08 14.61
N GLU A 64 -1.30 -9.69 14.65
CA GLU A 64 -1.50 -10.99 15.29
C GLU A 64 -0.82 -12.11 14.50
N ASP A 65 -0.65 -11.93 13.19
CA ASP A 65 0.04 -12.90 12.33
C ASP A 65 1.57 -12.73 12.43
N ASN A 66 2.06 -11.49 12.57
CA ASN A 66 3.46 -11.18 12.91
C ASN A 66 3.56 -9.85 13.68
N PRO A 67 3.82 -9.88 15.00
CA PRO A 67 3.83 -8.68 15.84
C PRO A 67 5.11 -7.85 15.77
N TYR A 68 6.18 -8.33 15.13
CA TYR A 68 7.50 -7.71 15.21
C TYR A 68 7.82 -6.80 14.02
N ALA A 69 7.54 -7.27 12.81
CA ALA A 69 7.85 -6.54 11.58
C ALA A 69 7.01 -7.06 10.43
N LYS A 70 6.87 -6.28 9.36
CA LYS A 70 6.29 -6.79 8.12
C LYS A 70 7.30 -7.64 7.36
N THR A 71 6.85 -8.81 6.86
CA THR A 71 7.65 -9.75 6.08
C THR A 71 6.84 -10.30 4.91
N LEU A 72 7.51 -10.65 3.82
CA LEU A 72 6.90 -11.36 2.69
C LEU A 72 6.74 -12.87 2.93
N ASP A 73 7.26 -13.43 4.03
CA ASP A 73 7.13 -14.86 4.36
C ASP A 73 5.67 -15.28 4.58
N LEU A 74 4.78 -14.34 4.88
CA LEU A 74 3.34 -14.56 5.04
C LEU A 74 2.55 -14.38 3.73
N VAL A 75 3.20 -13.97 2.66
CA VAL A 75 2.58 -13.78 1.35
C VAL A 75 2.80 -15.02 0.50
N LEU A 76 1.72 -15.62 0.00
CA LEU A 76 1.78 -16.83 -0.84
C LEU A 76 2.20 -16.49 -2.27
N ALA A 77 3.41 -15.97 -2.43
CA ALA A 77 3.99 -15.61 -3.72
C ALA A 77 5.52 -15.64 -3.66
N GLU A 78 6.15 -15.79 -4.80
CA GLU A 78 7.60 -15.64 -4.91
C GLU A 78 7.99 -14.15 -4.79
N GLU A 79 8.95 -13.84 -3.94
CA GLU A 79 9.39 -12.47 -3.65
C GLU A 79 9.73 -11.67 -4.91
N ARG A 80 10.30 -12.31 -5.93
CA ARG A 80 10.62 -11.68 -7.22
C ARG A 80 9.41 -11.13 -7.98
N GLY A 81 8.20 -11.59 -7.64
CA GLY A 81 6.93 -11.14 -8.24
C GLY A 81 6.10 -10.24 -7.34
N VAL A 82 6.57 -9.90 -6.14
CA VAL A 82 5.81 -9.10 -5.16
C VAL A 82 6.23 -7.64 -5.19
N VAL A 83 5.27 -6.74 -5.28
CA VAL A 83 5.46 -5.30 -5.08
C VAL A 83 4.76 -4.88 -3.80
N ILE A 84 5.48 -4.18 -2.94
CA ILE A 84 4.96 -3.61 -1.69
C ILE A 84 4.66 -2.13 -1.94
N VAL A 85 3.51 -1.66 -1.45
CA VAL A 85 3.17 -0.23 -1.39
C VAL A 85 2.93 0.12 0.07
N ASP A 86 3.80 0.94 0.65
CA ASP A 86 3.73 1.33 2.06
C ASP A 86 4.33 2.73 2.24
N ASP A 87 3.87 3.48 3.22
CA ASP A 87 4.38 4.82 3.55
C ASP A 87 5.49 4.80 4.61
N THR A 88 5.84 3.62 5.11
CA THR A 88 6.78 3.44 6.20
C THR A 88 7.85 2.39 5.86
N ALA A 89 8.92 2.82 5.20
CA ALA A 89 9.99 1.93 4.77
C ALA A 89 10.68 1.16 5.91
N SER A 90 10.67 1.71 7.13
CA SER A 90 11.34 1.09 8.30
C SER A 90 10.69 -0.21 8.76
N VAL A 91 9.41 -0.45 8.46
CA VAL A 91 8.71 -1.69 8.84
C VAL A 91 9.04 -2.87 7.92
N TRP A 92 9.70 -2.61 6.77
CA TRP A 92 10.09 -3.58 5.76
C TRP A 92 11.62 -3.77 5.70
N THR A 93 12.25 -4.10 6.83
CA THR A 93 13.72 -4.13 6.97
C THR A 93 14.44 -5.02 5.94
N HIS A 94 13.84 -6.16 5.57
CA HIS A 94 14.44 -7.15 4.68
C HIS A 94 13.93 -7.06 3.22
N HIS A 95 12.88 -6.29 2.96
CA HIS A 95 12.19 -6.28 1.66
C HIS A 95 12.13 -4.89 1.01
N LYS A 96 13.08 -4.01 1.33
CA LYS A 96 13.13 -2.64 0.79
C LYS A 96 13.23 -2.59 -0.74
N SER A 97 13.82 -3.61 -1.35
CA SER A 97 13.94 -3.70 -2.81
C SER A 97 12.60 -3.95 -3.52
N ASN A 98 11.60 -4.46 -2.80
CA ASN A 98 10.25 -4.70 -3.29
C ASN A 98 9.32 -3.50 -3.03
N LEU A 99 9.80 -2.49 -2.27
CA LEU A 99 8.99 -1.40 -1.76
C LEU A 99 8.90 -0.25 -2.76
N VAL A 100 7.68 0.15 -3.02
CA VAL A 100 7.29 1.45 -3.55
C VAL A 100 6.82 2.29 -2.36
N GLU A 101 7.67 3.20 -1.91
CA GLU A 101 7.34 4.09 -0.80
C GLU A 101 6.37 5.17 -1.30
N ILE A 102 5.19 5.23 -0.68
CA ILE A 102 4.18 6.25 -0.97
C ILE A 102 4.25 7.36 0.08
N SER A 103 3.95 8.60 -0.30
CA SER A 103 3.84 9.70 0.66
C SER A 103 2.79 9.40 1.73
N LYS A 104 3.07 9.79 2.97
CA LYS A 104 2.09 9.70 4.06
C LYS A 104 0.87 10.55 3.75
N TYR A 105 -0.29 10.04 4.10
CA TYR A 105 -1.56 10.75 3.98
C TYR A 105 -2.11 11.07 5.35
N ASN A 106 -2.08 12.33 5.73
CA ASN A 106 -2.55 12.85 7.01
C ASN A 106 -3.71 13.82 6.77
N TYR A 107 -4.94 13.33 6.82
CA TYR A 107 -6.11 14.19 6.71
C TYR A 107 -6.40 14.92 8.03
N PHE A 108 -6.39 14.21 9.14
CA PHE A 108 -6.54 14.77 10.49
C PHE A 108 -5.19 15.02 11.13
N ARG A 109 -5.16 15.93 12.13
CA ARG A 109 -3.95 16.16 12.92
C ARG A 109 -3.60 14.89 13.72
N ASP A 110 -2.39 14.40 13.52
CA ASP A 110 -1.81 13.36 14.36
C ASP A 110 -1.09 14.00 15.55
N ASN A 111 -1.11 13.34 16.71
CA ASN A 111 -0.38 13.77 17.92
C ASN A 111 1.13 13.50 17.83
N GLY A 112 1.65 13.18 16.67
CA GLY A 112 3.07 12.95 16.40
C GLY A 112 3.90 14.24 16.32
N PRO A 113 5.25 14.13 16.24
CA PRO A 113 6.13 15.28 16.12
C PRO A 113 5.81 16.09 14.87
N GLN A 114 5.94 17.43 14.97
CA GLN A 114 5.55 18.42 13.96
C GLN A 114 5.95 18.01 12.53
N GLY A 115 4.95 17.61 11.75
CA GLY A 115 5.03 17.36 10.32
C GLY A 115 4.30 18.44 9.52
N SER A 116 4.10 18.21 8.23
CA SER A 116 3.26 19.04 7.35
C SER A 116 1.86 19.23 7.95
N LYS A 117 1.25 20.38 7.71
CA LYS A 117 -0.13 20.64 8.14
C LYS A 117 -1.07 19.58 7.54
N PRO A 118 -2.02 19.05 8.33
CA PRO A 118 -2.99 18.09 7.82
C PRO A 118 -3.95 18.74 6.84
N TYR A 119 -4.43 18.01 5.88
CA TYR A 119 -5.35 18.50 4.84
C TYR A 119 -6.63 19.16 5.42
N SER A 120 -7.12 18.65 6.54
CA SER A 120 -8.30 19.21 7.21
C SER A 120 -8.12 20.67 7.67
N GLU A 121 -6.90 21.08 8.02
CA GLU A 121 -6.58 22.46 8.39
C GLU A 121 -6.41 23.38 7.19
N GLU A 122 -5.96 22.82 6.06
CA GLU A 122 -5.81 23.55 4.81
C GLU A 122 -7.11 23.64 4.02
N LYS A 123 -8.20 23.00 4.51
CA LYS A 123 -9.49 22.88 3.82
C LYS A 123 -9.37 22.34 2.39
N SER A 124 -8.40 21.45 2.19
CA SER A 124 -8.10 20.80 0.92
C SER A 124 -8.04 19.28 1.10
N ASP A 125 -7.73 18.56 0.04
CA ASP A 125 -7.43 17.13 0.09
C ASP A 125 -6.40 16.80 -1.00
N GLU A 126 -5.84 15.57 -0.94
CA GLU A 126 -4.91 15.11 -1.95
C GLU A 126 -5.61 15.00 -3.32
N SER A 127 -4.86 15.28 -4.38
CA SER A 127 -5.39 15.18 -5.76
C SER A 127 -5.71 13.73 -6.14
N GLU A 128 -6.88 13.49 -6.73
CA GLU A 128 -7.25 12.20 -7.28
C GLU A 128 -6.47 11.83 -8.56
N SER A 129 -6.02 12.80 -9.32
CA SER A 129 -5.33 12.58 -10.61
C SER A 129 -3.82 12.59 -10.52
N ASP A 130 -3.27 13.25 -9.49
CA ASP A 130 -1.82 13.47 -9.32
C ASP A 130 -1.36 13.28 -7.86
N GLY A 131 -2.19 12.69 -7.03
CA GLY A 131 -1.86 12.31 -5.66
C GLY A 131 -1.04 11.02 -5.61
N GLY A 132 -0.64 10.63 -4.38
CA GLY A 132 0.24 9.50 -4.16
C GLY A 132 -0.27 8.19 -4.76
N LEU A 133 -1.56 7.85 -4.57
CA LEU A 133 -2.12 6.62 -5.14
C LEU A 133 -2.19 6.64 -6.67
N ALA A 134 -2.50 7.79 -7.28
CA ALA A 134 -2.52 7.92 -8.73
C ALA A 134 -1.13 7.72 -9.33
N ASN A 135 -0.09 8.28 -8.69
CA ASN A 135 1.28 8.14 -9.12
C ASN A 135 1.81 6.71 -8.90
N VAL A 136 1.48 6.09 -7.78
CA VAL A 136 1.79 4.67 -7.55
C VAL A 136 1.12 3.78 -8.59
N LEU A 137 -0.13 4.02 -8.96
CA LEU A 137 -0.81 3.23 -9.99
C LEU A 137 -0.12 3.34 -11.36
N LYS A 138 0.36 4.53 -11.75
CA LYS A 138 1.14 4.73 -12.99
C LYS A 138 2.41 3.86 -12.96
N LEU A 139 3.14 3.89 -11.83
CA LEU A 139 4.34 3.08 -11.62
C LEU A 139 4.04 1.58 -11.64
N LEU A 140 2.98 1.12 -10.98
CA LEU A 140 2.57 -0.28 -10.98
C LEU A 140 2.23 -0.79 -12.40
N LYS A 141 1.57 0.03 -13.23
CA LYS A 141 1.32 -0.29 -14.64
C LYS A 141 2.62 -0.45 -15.42
N GLU A 142 3.62 0.39 -15.19
CA GLU A 142 4.93 0.29 -15.83
C GLU A 142 5.68 -0.97 -15.38
N VAL A 143 5.69 -1.28 -14.09
CA VAL A 143 6.31 -2.49 -13.53
C VAL A 143 5.65 -3.75 -14.09
N HIS A 144 4.32 -3.81 -14.06
CA HIS A 144 3.57 -4.96 -14.60
C HIS A 144 3.87 -5.16 -16.10
N SER A 145 3.78 -4.09 -16.89
CA SER A 145 4.10 -4.15 -18.32
C SER A 145 5.55 -4.57 -18.56
N GLY A 146 6.50 -4.07 -17.78
CA GLY A 146 7.91 -4.46 -17.88
C GLY A 146 8.16 -5.92 -17.52
N PHE A 147 7.48 -6.43 -16.49
CA PHE A 147 7.62 -7.81 -16.02
C PHE A 147 7.12 -8.82 -17.08
N PHE A 148 6.02 -8.53 -17.75
CA PHE A 148 5.41 -9.43 -18.74
C PHE A 148 5.78 -9.14 -20.20
N ARG A 149 6.65 -8.15 -20.46
CA ARG A 149 7.11 -7.81 -21.85
C ARG A 149 8.00 -8.87 -22.47
N VAL A 150 8.57 -9.75 -21.68
CA VAL A 150 9.51 -10.79 -22.11
C VAL A 150 8.79 -12.01 -22.68
N LYS A 151 9.52 -12.87 -23.40
CA LYS A 151 8.99 -14.15 -23.87
C LYS A 151 8.68 -15.07 -22.67
N LYS A 152 7.74 -16.00 -22.88
CA LYS A 152 7.26 -16.89 -21.81
C LYS A 152 8.39 -17.70 -21.14
N ASP A 153 9.37 -18.13 -21.90
CA ASP A 153 10.55 -18.88 -21.44
C ASP A 153 11.52 -18.01 -20.57
N GLN A 154 11.40 -16.69 -20.64
CA GLN A 154 12.20 -15.74 -19.88
C GLN A 154 11.48 -15.20 -18.63
N LEU A 155 10.21 -15.54 -18.48
CA LEU A 155 9.40 -14.99 -17.38
C LEU A 155 9.90 -15.42 -16.00
N GLU A 156 10.44 -16.64 -15.86
CA GLU A 156 11.00 -17.15 -14.61
C GLU A 156 12.23 -16.36 -14.14
N SER A 157 12.93 -15.69 -15.05
CA SER A 157 14.08 -14.83 -14.73
C SER A 157 13.71 -13.39 -14.40
N GLN A 158 12.42 -13.00 -14.54
CA GLN A 158 11.99 -11.65 -14.23
C GLN A 158 11.93 -11.41 -12.72
N ASP A 159 12.30 -10.20 -12.32
CA ASP A 159 12.34 -9.77 -10.93
C ASP A 159 11.91 -8.30 -10.83
N VAL A 160 10.83 -8.05 -10.09
CA VAL A 160 10.29 -6.70 -9.89
C VAL A 160 11.31 -5.76 -9.23
N ARG A 161 12.21 -6.29 -8.41
CA ARG A 161 13.24 -5.50 -7.71
C ARG A 161 14.20 -4.82 -8.69
N LEU A 162 14.52 -5.48 -9.79
CA LEU A 162 15.35 -4.90 -10.86
C LEU A 162 14.59 -3.83 -11.65
N LEU A 163 13.29 -4.06 -11.91
CA LEU A 163 12.43 -3.09 -12.59
C LEU A 163 12.25 -1.84 -11.74
N LEU A 164 11.93 -1.97 -10.44
CA LEU A 164 11.79 -0.86 -9.52
C LEU A 164 13.07 -0.03 -9.42
N LYS A 165 14.24 -0.69 -9.31
CA LYS A 165 15.54 -0.01 -9.31
C LYS A 165 15.78 0.79 -10.59
N GLY A 166 15.41 0.24 -11.75
CA GLY A 166 15.56 0.91 -13.06
C GLY A 166 14.63 2.13 -13.19
N ILE A 167 13.41 2.07 -12.69
CA ILE A 167 12.46 3.17 -12.71
C ILE A 167 12.93 4.31 -11.80
N ASN A 168 13.31 4.00 -10.55
CA ASN A 168 13.83 5.00 -9.62
C ASN A 168 15.05 5.73 -10.16
N PHE A 169 15.94 5.03 -10.87
CA PHE A 169 17.11 5.65 -11.51
C PHE A 169 16.74 6.62 -12.64
N LYS A 170 15.66 6.35 -13.37
CA LYS A 170 15.15 7.28 -14.43
C LYS A 170 14.53 8.53 -13.81
N LEU A 171 13.77 8.39 -12.72
CA LEU A 171 13.12 9.53 -12.03
C LEU A 171 14.17 10.49 -11.46
N VAL A 172 15.23 9.97 -10.82
CA VAL A 172 16.34 10.80 -10.27
C VAL A 172 17.13 11.54 -11.37
N LYS A 173 17.15 11.04 -12.62
CA LYS A 173 17.83 11.71 -13.76
C LYS A 173 16.97 12.76 -14.46
N GLN A 174 15.67 12.85 -14.16
CA GLN A 174 14.75 13.80 -14.79
C GLN A 174 14.55 15.10 -13.99
N ASP A 175 15.05 15.15 -12.75
CA ASP A 175 15.15 16.41 -12.01
C ASP A 175 16.44 17.13 -12.43
N PRO A 176 16.32 18.30 -13.11
CA PRO A 176 17.47 19.11 -13.55
C PRO A 176 18.14 19.85 -12.39
#